data_69c0186faea996ad6e23d147498b25b9
#
_entry.id   69c0186faea996ad6e23d147498b25b9
#
_cell.length_a   1.000
_cell.length_b   1.000
_cell.length_c   1.000
_cell.angle_alpha   90.00
_cell.angle_beta   90.00
_cell.angle_gamma   90.00
#
_symmetry.space_group_name_H-M   'P 1'
#
loop_
_entity.id
_entity.type
_entity.pdbx_description
1 polymer ?
#
loop_
_entity_poly.entity_id
_entity_poly.type
_entity_poly.pdbx_seq_one_letter_code
_entity_poly.pdbx_strand_id
1 'polypeptide(L)'
;MKKAGRLAAAVFAAMLLVTGCGAPAEKKAVETTPEQSSKIEQKEEAKNLKDAFKKDFKVGVAINPYQLKDEETKKIILENFNSITMENGMKPEAILDQRASENSKDGMPAINEENLEECLSLAKDNGLVLRGHCLVWHNQTPEWFFCEKYDAGNAKVNKETMKKRMESYIKKVLSFCQEKYPGVVYAWDVVNEACDDGGGYRTSSLWYEIYGDESYIEDAFTFARKYADKDVKLFYNDYNEYMPSKVSTIAELVKKLYDKKLIDGVGFQSHWDMNYPDTGMISDAMQKYSEIGDLEIQFTEVDMHNTDDSEEGLKKL
;
A
#
# COMPACT_ATOMS: atom_id res chain seq x y z
N MET A 1 8.97 -4.46 35.92
CA MET A 1 7.49 -4.48 35.81
C MET A 1 7.15 -4.71 34.33
N LYS A 2 6.69 -5.91 34.01
CA LYS A 2 6.41 -6.36 32.64
C LYS A 2 5.06 -5.82 32.18
N LYS A 3 5.00 -5.07 31.07
CA LYS A 3 3.76 -4.79 30.36
C LYS A 3 3.66 -5.76 29.18
N ALA A 4 2.64 -6.61 29.22
CA ALA A 4 2.32 -7.55 28.18
C ALA A 4 1.64 -6.82 27.02
N GLY A 5 2.18 -6.95 25.81
CA GLY A 5 1.53 -6.56 24.57
C GLY A 5 0.39 -7.55 24.23
N ARG A 6 -0.73 -7.02 23.82
CA ARG A 6 -1.87 -7.82 23.36
C ARG A 6 -1.71 -8.14 21.87
N LEU A 7 -1.45 -9.41 21.59
CA LEU A 7 -1.58 -9.98 20.25
C LEU A 7 -3.08 -10.22 19.99
N ALA A 8 -3.62 -9.63 18.94
CA ALA A 8 -4.96 -9.99 18.43
C ALA A 8 -4.80 -11.13 17.43
N ALA A 9 -4.95 -12.37 17.90
CA ALA A 9 -5.03 -13.52 17.02
C ALA A 9 -6.48 -13.75 16.60
N ALA A 10 -6.75 -13.71 15.30
CA ALA A 10 -8.01 -14.14 14.72
C ALA A 10 -8.05 -15.68 14.72
N VAL A 11 -8.91 -16.27 15.57
CA VAL A 11 -9.10 -17.71 15.65
C VAL A 11 -10.24 -18.11 14.71
N PHE A 12 -9.92 -18.89 13.68
CA PHE A 12 -10.88 -19.64 12.89
C PHE A 12 -11.32 -20.87 13.70
N ALA A 13 -12.59 -20.94 14.07
CA ALA A 13 -13.18 -22.10 14.74
C ALA A 13 -13.60 -23.15 13.71
N ALA A 14 -12.88 -24.25 13.63
CA ALA A 14 -13.32 -25.46 12.94
C ALA A 14 -14.31 -26.24 13.83
N MET A 15 -15.52 -26.47 13.33
CA MET A 15 -16.50 -27.35 13.95
C MET A 15 -16.18 -28.82 13.66
N LEU A 16 -15.79 -29.57 14.67
CA LEU A 16 -15.77 -31.04 14.64
C LEU A 16 -17.07 -31.57 15.20
N LEU A 17 -17.83 -32.24 14.35
CA LEU A 17 -18.99 -33.06 14.74
C LEU A 17 -18.49 -34.43 15.18
N VAL A 18 -18.70 -34.77 16.45
CA VAL A 18 -18.55 -36.13 16.96
C VAL A 18 -19.92 -36.69 17.29
N THR A 19 -20.32 -37.72 16.56
CA THR A 19 -21.47 -38.53 16.87
C THR A 19 -21.06 -39.66 17.84
N GLY A 20 -21.69 -39.70 19.00
CA GLY A 20 -21.55 -40.79 19.96
C GLY A 20 -22.91 -41.18 20.56
N CYS A 21 -23.35 -42.40 20.30
CA CYS A 21 -24.51 -43.05 20.89
C CYS A 21 -24.25 -43.47 22.35
N GLY A 22 -25.29 -43.36 23.22
CA GLY A 22 -25.28 -44.02 24.53
C GLY A 22 -26.50 -43.63 25.37
N ALA A 23 -27.27 -44.61 25.82
CA ALA A 23 -28.61 -44.65 26.39
C ALA A 23 -28.74 -44.15 27.86
N PRO A 24 -29.89 -44.17 28.49
CA PRO A 24 -30.45 -43.11 29.36
C PRO A 24 -30.31 -43.36 30.87
N ALA A 25 -30.24 -42.29 31.65
CA ALA A 25 -30.43 -42.35 33.11
C ALA A 25 -31.05 -41.07 33.67
N GLU A 26 -32.18 -41.30 34.30
CA GLU A 26 -32.88 -40.63 35.40
C GLU A 26 -32.87 -39.09 35.61
N LYS A 27 -34.10 -38.60 35.71
CA LYS A 27 -34.53 -37.28 36.12
C LYS A 27 -34.16 -36.97 37.58
N LYS A 28 -33.46 -35.89 37.85
CA LYS A 28 -33.58 -35.11 39.07
C LYS A 28 -33.89 -33.68 38.73
N ALA A 29 -35.00 -33.18 39.27
CA ALA A 29 -35.40 -31.79 39.20
C ALA A 29 -34.39 -30.92 39.98
N VAL A 30 -33.93 -29.84 39.37
CA VAL A 30 -33.22 -28.76 40.03
C VAL A 30 -33.92 -27.44 39.71
N GLU A 31 -34.20 -26.71 40.75
CA GLU A 31 -34.90 -25.45 40.83
C GLU A 31 -34.30 -24.39 39.88
N THR A 32 -35.19 -23.67 39.24
CA THR A 32 -34.92 -22.49 38.42
C THR A 32 -34.57 -21.31 39.31
N THR A 33 -33.37 -20.74 39.17
CA THR A 33 -33.01 -19.40 39.59
C THR A 33 -33.08 -18.46 38.39
N PRO A 34 -33.51 -17.19 38.56
CA PRO A 34 -33.90 -16.35 37.43
C PRO A 34 -32.72 -15.68 36.72
N GLU A 35 -32.87 -15.66 35.41
CA GLU A 35 -32.40 -14.67 34.43
C GLU A 35 -31.15 -13.84 34.76
N GLN A 36 -30.05 -14.29 34.24
CA GLN A 36 -29.03 -13.38 33.68
C GLN A 36 -29.37 -13.13 32.21
N SER A 37 -30.10 -12.05 31.98
CA SER A 37 -30.31 -11.51 30.64
C SER A 37 -28.95 -11.07 30.05
N SER A 38 -28.32 -11.96 29.30
CA SER A 38 -27.23 -11.58 28.42
C SER A 38 -27.81 -10.59 27.42
N LYS A 39 -27.43 -9.32 27.54
CA LYS A 39 -27.60 -8.36 26.46
C LYS A 39 -26.86 -8.93 25.24
N ILE A 40 -27.62 -9.52 24.33
CA ILE A 40 -27.16 -9.74 22.96
C ILE A 40 -26.97 -8.31 22.40
N GLU A 41 -25.75 -7.82 22.36
CA GLU A 41 -25.43 -6.67 21.52
C GLU A 41 -25.89 -7.06 20.12
N GLN A 42 -26.95 -6.42 19.65
CA GLN A 42 -27.35 -6.51 18.26
C GLN A 42 -26.18 -5.97 17.46
N LYS A 43 -25.44 -6.86 16.80
CA LYS A 43 -24.42 -6.51 15.84
C LYS A 43 -25.14 -5.73 14.75
N GLU A 44 -24.93 -4.43 14.70
CA GLU A 44 -25.46 -3.58 13.63
C GLU A 44 -24.95 -4.16 12.31
N GLU A 45 -25.87 -4.59 11.46
CA GLU A 45 -25.54 -5.21 10.18
C GLU A 45 -24.84 -4.15 9.31
N ALA A 46 -23.59 -4.41 8.94
CA ALA A 46 -22.81 -3.44 8.15
C ALA A 46 -23.46 -3.27 6.78
N LYS A 47 -23.72 -2.01 6.40
CA LYS A 47 -24.43 -1.69 5.17
C LYS A 47 -23.52 -1.67 3.94
N ASN A 48 -22.21 -1.53 4.13
CA ASN A 48 -21.21 -1.38 3.07
C ASN A 48 -19.83 -1.84 3.58
N LEU A 49 -18.86 -1.92 2.67
CA LEU A 49 -17.51 -2.43 2.99
C LEU A 49 -16.78 -1.57 4.03
N LYS A 50 -16.76 -0.26 3.87
CA LYS A 50 -16.03 0.63 4.79
C LYS A 50 -16.58 0.59 6.21
N ASP A 51 -17.90 0.36 6.38
CA ASP A 51 -18.54 0.23 7.69
C ASP A 51 -18.27 -1.14 8.31
N ALA A 52 -18.24 -2.20 7.48
CA ALA A 52 -17.90 -3.55 7.93
C ALA A 52 -16.53 -3.61 8.60
N PHE A 53 -15.54 -2.92 8.02
CA PHE A 53 -14.14 -2.96 8.44
C PHE A 53 -13.66 -1.70 9.19
N LYS A 54 -14.56 -0.77 9.53
CA LYS A 54 -14.20 0.54 10.12
C LYS A 54 -13.34 0.49 11.39
N LYS A 55 -13.36 -0.64 12.10
CA LYS A 55 -12.59 -0.85 13.34
C LYS A 55 -11.22 -1.50 13.09
N ASP A 56 -11.03 -2.06 11.91
CA ASP A 56 -9.90 -2.92 11.60
C ASP A 56 -8.93 -2.20 10.64
N PHE A 57 -9.43 -1.72 9.49
CA PHE A 57 -8.62 -1.05 8.47
C PHE A 57 -9.45 -0.15 7.56
N LYS A 58 -8.76 0.65 6.74
CA LYS A 58 -9.39 1.41 5.65
C LYS A 58 -9.64 0.50 4.46
N VAL A 59 -10.78 0.66 3.81
CA VAL A 59 -11.08 0.00 2.53
C VAL A 59 -10.86 1.02 1.42
N GLY A 60 -9.95 0.72 0.50
CA GLY A 60 -9.55 1.59 -0.59
C GLY A 60 -9.93 1.05 -1.96
N VAL A 61 -9.89 1.93 -2.95
CA VAL A 61 -10.07 1.60 -4.36
C VAL A 61 -9.15 2.44 -5.23
N ALA A 62 -8.56 1.83 -6.28
CA ALA A 62 -7.82 2.56 -7.29
C ALA A 62 -8.78 3.23 -8.28
N ILE A 63 -8.52 4.50 -8.60
CA ILE A 63 -9.38 5.28 -9.49
C ILE A 63 -8.58 6.22 -10.39
N ASN A 64 -9.19 6.56 -11.51
CA ASN A 64 -8.83 7.74 -12.28
C ASN A 64 -9.81 8.89 -11.97
N PRO A 65 -9.39 10.16 -12.10
CA PRO A 65 -10.22 11.32 -11.74
C PRO A 65 -11.62 11.34 -12.38
N TYR A 66 -11.77 10.82 -13.59
CA TYR A 66 -13.07 10.81 -14.29
C TYR A 66 -14.13 9.92 -13.60
N GLN A 67 -13.70 8.90 -12.83
CA GLN A 67 -14.62 8.00 -12.15
C GLN A 67 -15.37 8.68 -10.99
N LEU A 68 -14.79 9.69 -10.36
CA LEU A 68 -15.50 10.53 -9.39
C LEU A 68 -16.36 11.64 -10.04
N LYS A 69 -16.27 11.78 -11.37
CA LYS A 69 -17.13 12.68 -12.15
C LYS A 69 -18.36 11.96 -12.73
N ASP A 70 -18.35 10.62 -12.73
CA ASP A 70 -19.48 9.76 -13.10
C ASP A 70 -20.33 9.46 -11.87
N GLU A 71 -21.61 9.84 -11.89
CA GLU A 71 -22.47 9.81 -10.69
C GLU A 71 -22.73 8.40 -10.17
N GLU A 72 -22.85 7.37 -11.04
CA GLU A 72 -23.08 5.99 -10.62
C GLU A 72 -21.83 5.39 -9.97
N THR A 73 -20.67 5.54 -10.63
CA THR A 73 -19.38 5.08 -10.12
C THR A 73 -19.02 5.82 -8.83
N LYS A 74 -19.18 7.13 -8.79
CA LYS A 74 -18.97 7.96 -7.61
C LYS A 74 -19.82 7.47 -6.43
N LYS A 75 -21.08 7.16 -6.66
CA LYS A 75 -21.96 6.64 -5.60
C LYS A 75 -21.41 5.33 -5.02
N ILE A 76 -21.01 4.38 -5.87
CA ILE A 76 -20.41 3.10 -5.43
C ILE A 76 -19.14 3.34 -4.61
N ILE A 77 -18.26 4.24 -5.09
CA ILE A 77 -17.02 4.59 -4.40
C ILE A 77 -17.32 5.17 -3.02
N LEU A 78 -18.17 6.19 -2.94
CA LEU A 78 -18.46 6.88 -1.68
C LEU A 78 -19.25 6.03 -0.68
N GLU A 79 -20.05 5.09 -1.14
CA GLU A 79 -20.77 4.15 -0.27
C GLU A 79 -19.84 3.10 0.36
N ASN A 80 -18.85 2.61 -0.39
CA ASN A 80 -18.08 1.42 0.02
C ASN A 80 -16.65 1.71 0.49
N PHE A 81 -16.04 2.83 0.10
CA PHE A 81 -14.63 3.10 0.32
C PHE A 81 -14.43 4.38 1.14
N ASN A 82 -13.34 4.42 1.90
CA ASN A 82 -12.89 5.58 2.66
C ASN A 82 -11.47 6.02 2.32
N SER A 83 -10.81 5.29 1.42
CA SER A 83 -9.48 5.58 0.87
C SER A 83 -9.48 5.41 -0.64
N ILE A 84 -8.66 6.18 -1.33
CA ILE A 84 -8.39 6.04 -2.77
C ILE A 84 -6.90 6.01 -3.04
N THR A 85 -6.54 5.37 -4.17
CA THR A 85 -5.23 5.47 -4.80
C THR A 85 -5.45 5.91 -6.25
N MET A 86 -4.66 6.86 -6.74
CA MET A 86 -4.75 7.26 -8.15
C MET A 86 -4.08 6.20 -9.01
N GLU A 87 -4.83 5.61 -9.95
CA GLU A 87 -4.35 4.57 -10.87
C GLU A 87 -3.06 4.99 -11.60
N ASN A 88 -3.00 6.23 -12.09
CA ASN A 88 -1.83 6.79 -12.77
C ASN A 88 -1.48 8.22 -12.35
N GLY A 89 -2.44 8.99 -11.84
CA GLY A 89 -2.30 10.43 -11.64
C GLY A 89 -1.22 10.86 -10.63
N MET A 90 -0.71 9.94 -9.81
CA MET A 90 0.35 10.23 -8.84
C MET A 90 1.63 9.41 -9.09
N LYS A 91 1.76 8.78 -10.24
CA LYS A 91 3.02 8.15 -10.67
C LYS A 91 4.02 9.21 -11.20
N PRO A 92 5.33 8.94 -11.18
CA PRO A 92 6.34 9.93 -11.58
C PRO A 92 6.10 10.55 -12.97
N GLU A 93 5.60 9.75 -13.93
CA GLU A 93 5.27 10.21 -15.28
C GLU A 93 4.21 11.31 -15.29
N ALA A 94 3.22 11.24 -14.42
CA ALA A 94 2.15 12.22 -14.31
C ALA A 94 2.54 13.44 -13.45
N ILE A 95 3.44 13.22 -12.48
CA ILE A 95 3.86 14.27 -11.54
C ILE A 95 4.99 15.14 -12.11
N LEU A 96 5.93 14.58 -12.87
CA LEU A 96 7.09 15.32 -13.39
C LEU A 96 6.72 16.20 -14.58
N ASP A 97 7.19 17.43 -14.59
CA ASP A 97 7.04 18.39 -15.70
C ASP A 97 8.38 18.58 -16.41
N GLN A 98 8.53 17.99 -17.60
CA GLN A 98 9.76 18.09 -18.39
C GLN A 98 10.09 19.52 -18.77
N ARG A 99 9.12 20.23 -19.37
CA ARG A 99 9.34 21.58 -19.90
C ARG A 99 9.72 22.58 -18.80
N ALA A 100 9.06 22.48 -17.66
CA ALA A 100 9.39 23.32 -16.52
C ALA A 100 10.75 22.94 -15.91
N SER A 101 11.10 21.64 -15.92
CA SER A 101 12.43 21.16 -15.47
C SER A 101 13.56 21.67 -16.35
N GLU A 102 13.41 21.63 -17.67
CA GLU A 102 14.39 22.17 -18.64
C GLU A 102 14.67 23.65 -18.42
N ASN A 103 13.65 24.40 -18.03
CA ASN A 103 13.72 25.85 -17.80
C ASN A 103 13.97 26.23 -16.33
N SER A 104 14.21 25.25 -15.48
CA SER A 104 14.44 25.46 -14.06
C SER A 104 15.74 26.23 -13.79
N LYS A 105 15.65 27.33 -13.01
CA LYS A 105 16.80 28.19 -12.70
C LYS A 105 17.82 27.54 -11.78
N ASP A 106 17.39 26.60 -10.95
CA ASP A 106 18.22 25.85 -10.01
C ASP A 106 18.72 24.51 -10.58
N GLY A 107 18.29 24.16 -11.81
CA GLY A 107 18.60 22.89 -12.45
C GLY A 107 17.91 21.69 -11.80
N MET A 108 16.92 21.90 -10.91
CA MET A 108 16.19 20.85 -10.23
C MET A 108 14.87 20.56 -10.94
N PRO A 109 14.35 19.32 -10.81
CA PRO A 109 13.11 18.95 -11.49
C PRO A 109 11.92 19.77 -11.00
N ALA A 110 11.02 20.09 -11.92
CA ALA A 110 9.73 20.69 -11.63
C ALA A 110 8.65 19.60 -11.56
N ILE A 111 7.56 19.91 -10.86
CA ILE A 111 6.39 19.03 -10.74
C ILE A 111 5.18 19.68 -11.40
N ASN A 112 4.26 18.85 -11.88
CA ASN A 112 2.98 19.24 -12.42
C ASN A 112 1.99 19.46 -11.24
N GLU A 113 2.00 20.68 -10.71
CA GLU A 113 1.16 21.04 -9.55
C GLU A 113 -0.33 20.95 -9.89
N GLU A 114 -0.74 21.26 -11.13
CA GLU A 114 -2.13 21.21 -11.57
C GLU A 114 -2.68 19.78 -11.51
N ASN A 115 -1.91 18.81 -11.97
CA ASN A 115 -2.30 17.39 -11.89
C ASN A 115 -2.38 16.89 -10.43
N LEU A 116 -1.41 17.27 -9.59
CA LEU A 116 -1.47 16.93 -8.15
C LEU A 116 -2.67 17.58 -7.48
N GLU A 117 -2.97 18.83 -7.79
CA GLU A 117 -4.11 19.54 -7.25
C GLU A 117 -5.44 18.87 -7.65
N GLU A 118 -5.60 18.41 -8.89
CA GLU A 118 -6.78 17.65 -9.32
C GLU A 118 -6.94 16.38 -8.47
N CYS A 119 -5.89 15.60 -8.30
CA CYS A 119 -5.93 14.36 -7.52
C CYS A 119 -6.30 14.60 -6.05
N LEU A 120 -5.67 15.60 -5.43
CA LEU A 120 -5.84 15.90 -4.01
C LEU A 120 -7.19 16.56 -3.71
N SER A 121 -7.63 17.49 -4.55
CA SER A 121 -8.95 18.14 -4.41
C SER A 121 -10.08 17.14 -4.53
N LEU A 122 -10.01 16.22 -5.49
CA LEU A 122 -11.00 15.16 -5.65
C LEU A 122 -11.13 14.30 -4.39
N ALA A 123 -10.01 13.92 -3.77
CA ALA A 123 -10.05 13.17 -2.51
C ALA A 123 -10.70 14.01 -1.39
N LYS A 124 -10.21 15.23 -1.18
CA LYS A 124 -10.68 16.14 -0.14
C LYS A 124 -12.17 16.47 -0.27
N ASP A 125 -12.61 16.85 -1.47
CA ASP A 125 -13.99 17.30 -1.72
C ASP A 125 -15.01 16.17 -1.54
N ASN A 126 -14.57 14.92 -1.64
CA ASN A 126 -15.39 13.73 -1.43
C ASN A 126 -15.18 13.09 -0.04
N GLY A 127 -14.41 13.71 0.85
CA GLY A 127 -14.19 13.21 2.22
C GLY A 127 -13.38 11.90 2.26
N LEU A 128 -12.56 11.64 1.24
CA LEU A 128 -11.69 10.47 1.13
C LEU A 128 -10.26 10.83 1.54
N VAL A 129 -9.52 9.86 2.09
CA VAL A 129 -8.07 9.97 2.22
C VAL A 129 -7.39 9.29 1.04
N LEU A 130 -6.15 9.65 0.77
CA LEU A 130 -5.42 9.23 -0.41
C LEU A 130 -4.12 8.52 -0.01
N ARG A 131 -3.88 7.38 -0.65
CA ARG A 131 -2.61 6.67 -0.62
C ARG A 131 -1.80 7.09 -1.84
N GLY A 132 -0.65 7.74 -1.62
CA GLY A 132 0.22 8.24 -2.69
C GLY A 132 0.99 7.08 -3.34
N HIS A 133 0.81 6.89 -4.64
CA HIS A 133 1.45 5.86 -5.41
C HIS A 133 1.98 6.44 -6.73
N CYS A 134 3.26 6.49 -6.91
CA CYS A 134 4.40 6.23 -6.03
C CYS A 134 5.51 7.29 -6.26
N LEU A 135 6.50 7.39 -5.37
CA LEU A 135 7.56 8.39 -5.55
C LEU A 135 8.70 7.90 -6.45
N VAL A 136 9.19 6.68 -6.25
CA VAL A 136 10.31 6.09 -6.98
C VAL A 136 9.93 4.73 -7.54
N TRP A 137 9.97 4.59 -8.85
CA TRP A 137 9.66 3.35 -9.54
C TRP A 137 10.52 3.20 -10.80
N HIS A 138 10.90 1.99 -11.17
CA HIS A 138 11.67 1.71 -12.38
C HIS A 138 10.84 1.85 -13.66
N ASN A 139 9.51 1.67 -13.54
CA ASN A 139 8.54 1.87 -14.60
C ASN A 139 7.83 3.23 -14.43
N GLN A 140 7.20 3.76 -15.44
CA GLN A 140 6.49 5.06 -15.44
C GLN A 140 7.25 6.22 -14.76
N THR A 141 8.60 6.15 -14.78
CA THR A 141 9.47 7.29 -14.54
C THR A 141 10.11 7.65 -15.88
N PRO A 142 9.85 8.83 -16.43
CA PRO A 142 10.24 9.16 -17.80
C PRO A 142 11.78 9.22 -17.95
N GLU A 143 12.30 8.68 -19.06
CA GLU A 143 13.73 8.56 -19.29
C GLU A 143 14.45 9.91 -19.24
N TRP A 144 13.82 10.98 -19.72
CA TRP A 144 14.40 12.33 -19.71
C TRP A 144 14.75 12.80 -18.28
N PHE A 145 14.08 12.32 -17.25
CA PHE A 145 14.38 12.67 -15.86
C PHE A 145 15.78 12.24 -15.42
N PHE A 146 16.28 11.17 -16.02
CA PHE A 146 17.60 10.60 -15.75
C PHE A 146 18.71 11.21 -16.62
N CYS A 147 18.38 12.03 -17.62
CA CYS A 147 19.32 12.53 -18.62
C CYS A 147 19.73 13.98 -18.35
N GLU A 148 20.89 14.37 -18.86
CA GLU A 148 21.37 15.75 -18.80
C GLU A 148 20.37 16.69 -19.48
N LYS A 149 20.18 17.89 -18.88
CA LYS A 149 19.24 18.91 -19.35
C LYS A 149 17.79 18.43 -19.50
N TYR A 150 17.43 17.31 -18.85
CA TYR A 150 16.10 16.70 -18.94
C TYR A 150 15.67 16.29 -20.35
N ASP A 151 16.61 15.95 -21.20
CA ASP A 151 16.37 15.52 -22.58
C ASP A 151 16.87 14.08 -22.77
N ALA A 152 15.96 13.15 -23.14
CA ALA A 152 16.27 11.74 -23.34
C ALA A 152 17.31 11.47 -24.45
N GLY A 153 17.58 12.45 -25.32
CA GLY A 153 18.65 12.38 -26.31
C GLY A 153 20.06 12.62 -25.74
N ASN A 154 20.17 13.06 -24.49
CA ASN A 154 21.44 13.32 -23.84
C ASN A 154 21.91 12.15 -22.98
N ALA A 155 23.18 12.23 -22.53
CA ALA A 155 23.74 11.24 -21.60
C ALA A 155 22.99 11.23 -20.26
N LYS A 156 23.03 10.09 -19.58
CA LYS A 156 22.54 9.96 -18.22
C LYS A 156 23.36 10.82 -17.26
N VAL A 157 22.71 11.41 -16.27
CA VAL A 157 23.41 12.14 -15.22
C VAL A 157 24.17 11.20 -14.29
N ASN A 158 25.15 11.72 -13.58
CA ASN A 158 25.86 10.94 -12.56
C ASN A 158 25.04 10.77 -11.27
N LYS A 159 25.47 9.83 -10.41
CA LYS A 159 24.82 9.49 -9.12
C LYS A 159 24.55 10.73 -8.25
N GLU A 160 25.52 11.63 -8.14
CA GLU A 160 25.38 12.81 -7.28
C GLU A 160 24.29 13.77 -7.79
N THR A 161 24.23 13.99 -9.09
CA THR A 161 23.18 14.79 -9.71
C THR A 161 21.82 14.12 -9.55
N MET A 162 21.75 12.80 -9.77
CA MET A 162 20.50 12.03 -9.62
C MET A 162 19.99 12.07 -8.18
N LYS A 163 20.86 11.95 -7.20
CA LYS A 163 20.53 12.09 -5.78
C LYS A 163 19.89 13.44 -5.47
N LYS A 164 20.48 14.53 -5.96
CA LYS A 164 19.92 15.88 -5.79
C LYS A 164 18.56 16.04 -6.48
N ARG A 165 18.39 15.47 -7.67
CA ARG A 165 17.11 15.48 -8.39
C ARG A 165 16.04 14.72 -7.62
N MET A 166 16.35 13.52 -7.13
CA MET A 166 15.46 12.70 -6.31
C MET A 166 15.03 13.44 -5.05
N GLU A 167 15.99 14.03 -4.30
CA GLU A 167 15.68 14.78 -3.09
C GLU A 167 14.76 15.97 -3.39
N SER A 168 15.09 16.75 -4.42
CA SER A 168 14.28 17.91 -4.82
C SER A 168 12.87 17.51 -5.26
N TYR A 169 12.74 16.44 -6.04
CA TYR A 169 11.46 15.89 -6.49
C TYR A 169 10.60 15.44 -5.30
N ILE A 170 11.13 14.56 -4.45
CA ILE A 170 10.41 14.06 -3.27
C ILE A 170 9.98 15.22 -2.36
N LYS A 171 10.89 16.16 -2.10
CA LYS A 171 10.57 17.35 -1.31
C LYS A 171 9.41 18.14 -1.91
N LYS A 172 9.45 18.46 -3.21
CA LYS A 172 8.41 19.25 -3.87
C LYS A 172 7.05 18.57 -3.81
N VAL A 173 7.00 17.26 -4.10
CA VAL A 173 5.76 16.48 -4.07
C VAL A 173 5.16 16.45 -2.66
N LEU A 174 5.95 16.07 -1.65
CA LEU A 174 5.46 15.96 -0.28
C LEU A 174 5.05 17.34 0.28
N SER A 175 5.89 18.38 0.08
CA SER A 175 5.55 19.73 0.54
C SER A 175 4.27 20.24 -0.11
N PHE A 176 4.07 20.06 -1.42
CA PHE A 176 2.85 20.47 -2.10
C PHE A 176 1.62 19.77 -1.51
N CYS A 177 1.67 18.46 -1.35
CA CYS A 177 0.56 17.69 -0.78
C CYS A 177 0.19 18.16 0.63
N GLN A 178 1.19 18.35 1.49
CA GLN A 178 0.99 18.66 2.91
C GLN A 178 0.57 20.12 3.14
N GLU A 179 1.15 21.07 2.41
CA GLU A 179 0.85 22.50 2.54
C GLU A 179 -0.53 22.87 1.97
N LYS A 180 -0.89 22.30 0.82
CA LYS A 180 -2.15 22.59 0.13
C LYS A 180 -3.32 21.73 0.64
N TYR A 181 -3.04 20.48 0.99
CA TYR A 181 -4.04 19.47 1.32
C TYR A 181 -3.65 18.69 2.59
N PRO A 182 -3.48 19.37 3.74
CA PRO A 182 -3.03 18.72 4.97
C PRO A 182 -3.97 17.58 5.38
N GLY A 183 -3.39 16.42 5.69
CA GLY A 183 -4.11 15.23 6.15
C GLY A 183 -4.87 14.45 5.06
N VAL A 184 -4.83 14.87 3.80
CA VAL A 184 -5.44 14.11 2.68
C VAL A 184 -4.60 12.88 2.36
N VAL A 185 -3.29 13.02 2.21
CA VAL A 185 -2.40 11.88 1.97
C VAL A 185 -1.96 11.29 3.30
N TYR A 186 -2.32 10.02 3.56
CA TYR A 186 -2.00 9.34 4.82
C TYR A 186 -0.82 8.38 4.71
N ALA A 187 -0.47 7.96 3.50
CA ALA A 187 0.62 7.01 3.24
C ALA A 187 1.22 7.25 1.85
N TRP A 188 2.49 6.88 1.67
CA TRP A 188 3.20 6.89 0.39
C TRP A 188 3.90 5.57 0.14
N ASP A 189 3.78 5.05 -1.07
CA ASP A 189 4.73 4.10 -1.65
C ASP A 189 5.97 4.88 -2.07
N VAL A 190 6.98 4.85 -1.19
CA VAL A 190 8.22 5.59 -1.42
C VAL A 190 9.02 4.97 -2.54
N VAL A 191 9.16 3.65 -2.51
CA VAL A 191 9.81 2.87 -3.56
C VAL A 191 8.91 1.69 -3.94
N ASN A 192 8.69 1.55 -5.24
CA ASN A 192 7.89 0.49 -5.83
C ASN A 192 8.77 -0.47 -6.63
N GLU A 193 8.63 -1.80 -6.38
CA GLU A 193 9.16 -2.89 -7.20
C GLU A 193 10.69 -2.88 -7.41
N ALA A 194 11.45 -2.62 -6.39
CA ALA A 194 12.90 -2.61 -6.47
C ALA A 194 13.56 -3.99 -6.37
N CYS A 195 12.79 -5.02 -5.98
CA CYS A 195 13.27 -6.40 -5.88
C CYS A 195 12.92 -7.21 -7.13
N ASP A 196 13.81 -8.11 -7.51
CA ASP A 196 13.62 -9.02 -8.64
C ASP A 196 12.90 -10.31 -8.19
N ASP A 197 12.09 -10.91 -9.07
CA ASP A 197 11.34 -12.13 -8.75
C ASP A 197 12.24 -13.33 -8.44
N GLY A 198 13.44 -13.36 -9.04
CA GLY A 198 14.46 -14.36 -8.76
C GLY A 198 15.19 -14.18 -7.42
N GLY A 199 14.90 -13.10 -6.72
CA GLY A 199 15.64 -12.64 -5.54
C GLY A 199 16.75 -11.65 -5.90
N GLY A 200 17.15 -10.83 -4.93
CA GLY A 200 18.04 -9.69 -5.13
C GLY A 200 17.32 -8.46 -5.66
N TYR A 201 18.11 -7.43 -6.00
CA TYR A 201 17.57 -6.17 -6.48
C TYR A 201 17.42 -6.14 -8.00
N ARG A 202 16.46 -5.36 -8.49
CA ARG A 202 16.23 -5.12 -9.93
C ARG A 202 17.36 -4.26 -10.51
N THR A 203 18.33 -4.91 -11.14
CA THR A 203 19.52 -4.25 -11.70
C THR A 203 19.25 -3.57 -13.06
N SER A 204 18.13 -3.90 -13.71
CA SER A 204 17.74 -3.36 -15.02
C SER A 204 17.04 -1.99 -14.95
N SER A 205 16.98 -1.35 -13.79
CA SER A 205 16.38 -0.03 -13.64
C SER A 205 17.41 1.10 -13.88
N LEU A 206 16.97 2.23 -14.44
CA LEU A 206 17.81 3.42 -14.58
C LEU A 206 18.29 3.96 -13.23
N TRP A 207 17.53 3.75 -12.17
CA TRP A 207 17.95 4.06 -10.80
C TRP A 207 19.20 3.28 -10.41
N TYR A 208 19.15 1.95 -10.59
CA TYR A 208 20.27 1.06 -10.27
C TYR A 208 21.49 1.34 -11.17
N GLU A 209 21.26 1.53 -12.47
CA GLU A 209 22.33 1.85 -13.44
C GLU A 209 23.13 3.10 -13.03
N ILE A 210 22.43 4.19 -12.68
CA ILE A 210 23.09 5.46 -12.32
C ILE A 210 23.75 5.39 -10.95
N TYR A 211 23.14 4.71 -9.99
CA TYR A 211 23.69 4.57 -8.64
C TYR A 211 24.83 3.55 -8.57
N GLY A 212 24.82 2.54 -9.45
CA GLY A 212 25.73 1.40 -9.44
C GLY A 212 25.40 0.35 -8.38
N ASP A 213 24.37 0.60 -7.57
CA ASP A 213 23.90 -0.27 -6.48
C ASP A 213 22.45 0.09 -6.07
N GLU A 214 21.92 -0.62 -5.05
CA GLU A 214 20.58 -0.41 -4.51
C GLU A 214 20.46 0.80 -3.57
N SER A 215 21.50 1.57 -3.34
CA SER A 215 21.52 2.67 -2.35
C SER A 215 20.52 3.80 -2.66
N TYR A 216 20.00 3.88 -3.89
CA TYR A 216 18.92 4.80 -4.24
C TYR A 216 17.66 4.57 -3.41
N ILE A 217 17.39 3.33 -2.98
CA ILE A 217 16.23 2.98 -2.16
C ILE A 217 16.34 3.66 -0.78
N GLU A 218 17.50 3.52 -0.13
CA GLU A 218 17.74 4.16 1.16
C GLU A 218 17.71 5.68 1.07
N ASP A 219 18.27 6.25 0.00
CA ASP A 219 18.20 7.70 -0.24
C ASP A 219 16.76 8.17 -0.41
N ALA A 220 15.93 7.46 -1.19
CA ALA A 220 14.52 7.77 -1.36
C ALA A 220 13.76 7.80 -0.03
N PHE A 221 13.91 6.77 0.79
CA PHE A 221 13.29 6.70 2.12
C PHE A 221 13.83 7.77 3.07
N THR A 222 15.13 8.07 3.01
CA THR A 222 15.73 9.15 3.82
C THR A 222 15.11 10.51 3.46
N PHE A 223 14.93 10.79 2.17
CA PHE A 223 14.32 12.03 1.73
C PHE A 223 12.83 12.06 2.04
N ALA A 224 12.11 10.97 1.83
CA ALA A 224 10.70 10.89 2.19
C ALA A 224 10.51 11.11 3.69
N ARG A 225 11.27 10.45 4.55
CA ARG A 225 11.20 10.63 6.00
C ARG A 225 11.57 12.05 6.45
N LYS A 226 12.50 12.70 5.75
CA LYS A 226 12.90 14.07 6.03
C LYS A 226 11.81 15.10 5.76
N TYR A 227 11.01 14.87 4.72
CA TYR A 227 10.04 15.84 4.22
C TYR A 227 8.57 15.46 4.45
N ALA A 228 8.27 14.21 4.79
CA ALA A 228 6.92 13.80 5.15
C ALA A 228 6.54 14.29 6.54
N ASP A 229 5.27 14.66 6.72
CA ASP A 229 4.68 14.88 8.03
C ASP A 229 4.75 13.60 8.87
N LYS A 230 4.80 13.75 10.19
CA LYS A 230 5.01 12.64 11.14
C LYS A 230 3.92 11.58 11.08
N ASP A 231 2.71 11.97 10.71
CA ASP A 231 1.54 11.09 10.64
C ASP A 231 1.41 10.39 9.29
N VAL A 232 2.23 10.76 8.30
CA VAL A 232 2.27 10.12 6.98
C VAL A 232 3.15 8.88 7.04
N LYS A 233 2.55 7.73 6.66
CA LYS A 233 3.22 6.43 6.66
C LYS A 233 4.00 6.20 5.37
N LEU A 234 5.18 5.60 5.49
CA LEU A 234 6.09 5.34 4.38
C LEU A 234 6.24 3.84 4.14
N PHE A 235 5.92 3.39 2.92
CA PHE A 235 5.87 1.98 2.53
C PHE A 235 6.87 1.66 1.43
N TYR A 236 7.39 0.44 1.49
CA TYR A 236 7.93 -0.27 0.33
C TYR A 236 6.81 -1.12 -0.26
N ASN A 237 6.54 -1.01 -1.56
CA ASN A 237 5.44 -1.70 -2.23
C ASN A 237 5.99 -2.63 -3.31
N ASP A 238 5.48 -3.85 -3.41
CA ASP A 238 5.93 -4.81 -4.42
C ASP A 238 4.86 -5.86 -4.73
N TYR A 239 5.00 -6.51 -5.89
CA TYR A 239 4.22 -7.67 -6.31
C TYR A 239 4.99 -8.97 -6.06
N ASN A 240 4.31 -10.12 -6.11
CA ASN A 240 4.88 -11.42 -5.78
C ASN A 240 5.59 -11.44 -4.40
N GLU A 241 5.18 -10.58 -3.52
CA GLU A 241 5.71 -10.34 -2.17
C GLU A 241 5.59 -11.54 -1.24
N TYR A 242 4.90 -12.58 -1.70
CA TYR A 242 4.72 -13.89 -1.03
C TYR A 242 5.70 -14.96 -1.56
N MET A 243 6.40 -14.72 -2.67
CA MET A 243 7.34 -15.71 -3.23
C MET A 243 8.60 -15.80 -2.37
N PRO A 244 9.04 -17.00 -1.95
CA PRO A 244 10.13 -17.18 -0.97
C PRO A 244 11.44 -16.46 -1.34
N SER A 245 11.82 -16.44 -2.62
CA SER A 245 13.02 -15.73 -3.11
C SER A 245 12.90 -14.23 -2.90
N LYS A 246 11.74 -13.66 -3.21
CA LYS A 246 11.46 -12.22 -3.13
C LYS A 246 11.23 -11.79 -1.69
N VAL A 247 10.49 -12.59 -0.90
CA VAL A 247 10.29 -12.38 0.54
C VAL A 247 11.61 -12.16 1.27
N SER A 248 12.63 -12.98 0.98
CA SER A 248 13.93 -12.87 1.64
C SER A 248 14.59 -11.52 1.34
N THR A 249 14.62 -11.10 0.09
CA THR A 249 15.22 -9.82 -0.33
C THR A 249 14.45 -8.64 0.26
N ILE A 250 13.10 -8.66 0.18
CA ILE A 250 12.25 -7.60 0.73
C ILE A 250 12.44 -7.51 2.26
N ALA A 251 12.47 -8.64 2.97
CA ALA A 251 12.65 -8.66 4.42
C ALA A 251 14.00 -8.07 4.85
N GLU A 252 15.09 -8.37 4.13
CA GLU A 252 16.41 -7.78 4.39
C GLU A 252 16.40 -6.26 4.14
N LEU A 253 15.83 -5.82 3.03
CA LEU A 253 15.67 -4.40 2.70
C LEU A 253 14.86 -3.66 3.77
N VAL A 254 13.67 -4.18 4.08
CA VAL A 254 12.76 -3.58 5.04
C VAL A 254 13.38 -3.52 6.43
N LYS A 255 14.08 -4.60 6.86
CA LYS A 255 14.82 -4.59 8.13
C LYS A 255 15.89 -3.50 8.17
N LYS A 256 16.68 -3.34 7.11
CA LYS A 256 17.70 -2.28 7.01
C LYS A 256 17.09 -0.88 7.13
N LEU A 257 15.93 -0.65 6.49
CA LEU A 257 15.21 0.61 6.58
C LEU A 257 14.54 0.82 7.95
N TYR A 258 13.99 -0.24 8.54
CA TYR A 258 13.35 -0.23 9.86
C TYR A 258 14.34 0.11 10.97
N ASP A 259 15.52 -0.53 10.97
CA ASP A 259 16.59 -0.26 11.95
C ASP A 259 17.03 1.23 11.91
N LYS A 260 16.88 1.88 10.76
CA LYS A 260 17.15 3.32 10.55
C LYS A 260 15.93 4.22 10.80
N LYS A 261 14.75 3.65 11.13
CA LYS A 261 13.48 4.35 11.33
C LYS A 261 13.00 5.12 10.08
N LEU A 262 13.26 4.57 8.92
CA LEU A 262 12.93 5.19 7.64
C LEU A 262 11.61 4.70 7.05
N ILE A 263 11.14 3.51 7.45
CA ILE A 263 9.96 2.84 6.91
C ILE A 263 8.93 2.57 8.02
N ASP A 264 7.65 2.57 7.65
CA ASP A 264 6.54 2.25 8.56
C ASP A 264 5.83 0.95 8.19
N GLY A 265 5.96 0.47 6.94
CA GLY A 265 5.25 -0.73 6.52
C GLY A 265 5.64 -1.27 5.16
N VAL A 266 5.01 -2.40 4.82
CA VAL A 266 5.16 -3.10 3.54
C VAL A 266 3.81 -3.15 2.84
N GLY A 267 3.79 -2.75 1.57
CA GLY A 267 2.65 -2.89 0.68
C GLY A 267 2.74 -4.19 -0.11
N PHE A 268 1.68 -4.97 -0.05
CA PHE A 268 1.45 -6.15 -0.86
C PHE A 268 0.56 -5.73 -2.03
N GLN A 269 1.07 -5.74 -3.25
CA GLN A 269 0.25 -5.42 -4.43
C GLN A 269 -0.89 -6.43 -4.60
N SER A 270 -0.62 -7.70 -4.28
CA SER A 270 -1.67 -8.74 -4.23
C SER A 270 -2.36 -8.97 -5.57
N HIS A 271 -1.57 -8.99 -6.65
CA HIS A 271 -2.02 -9.42 -7.97
C HIS A 271 -2.04 -10.94 -8.01
N TRP A 272 -3.21 -11.54 -7.78
CA TRP A 272 -3.34 -12.98 -7.58
C TRP A 272 -4.16 -13.65 -8.67
N ASP A 273 -3.95 -14.96 -8.83
CA ASP A 273 -4.86 -15.84 -9.54
C ASP A 273 -5.78 -16.55 -8.54
N MET A 274 -6.93 -17.04 -8.99
CA MET A 274 -7.89 -17.78 -8.15
C MET A 274 -7.28 -18.98 -7.41
N ASN A 275 -6.22 -19.56 -7.91
CA ASN A 275 -5.58 -20.77 -7.36
C ASN A 275 -4.15 -20.53 -6.90
N TYR A 276 -3.65 -19.31 -6.99
CA TYR A 276 -2.28 -18.97 -6.62
C TYR A 276 -2.12 -17.46 -6.34
N PRO A 277 -1.43 -17.09 -5.25
CA PRO A 277 -0.82 -17.97 -4.23
C PRO A 277 -1.87 -18.67 -3.36
N ASP A 278 -1.47 -19.71 -2.63
CA ASP A 278 -2.31 -20.23 -1.55
C ASP A 278 -2.22 -19.32 -0.31
N THR A 279 -3.20 -19.42 0.57
CA THR A 279 -3.27 -18.58 1.78
C THR A 279 -2.12 -18.83 2.75
N GLY A 280 -1.48 -19.99 2.71
CA GLY A 280 -0.29 -20.32 3.50
C GLY A 280 0.89 -19.46 3.09
N MET A 281 1.15 -19.34 1.78
CA MET A 281 2.23 -18.51 1.26
C MET A 281 2.08 -17.04 1.68
N ILE A 282 0.85 -16.50 1.61
CA ILE A 282 0.56 -15.12 2.04
C ILE A 282 0.81 -14.97 3.54
N SER A 283 0.30 -15.91 4.34
CA SER A 283 0.45 -15.92 5.79
C SER A 283 1.92 -15.99 6.23
N ASP A 284 2.71 -16.87 5.58
CA ASP A 284 4.14 -17.02 5.87
C ASP A 284 4.93 -15.75 5.54
N ALA A 285 4.60 -15.07 4.43
CA ALA A 285 5.20 -13.80 4.07
C ALA A 285 4.84 -12.70 5.09
N MET A 286 3.56 -12.57 5.45
CA MET A 286 3.10 -11.61 6.47
C MET A 286 3.79 -11.86 7.82
N GLN A 287 3.91 -13.13 8.23
CA GLN A 287 4.63 -13.49 9.45
C GLN A 287 6.09 -13.06 9.37
N LYS A 288 6.76 -13.33 8.24
CA LYS A 288 8.15 -12.96 8.03
C LYS A 288 8.40 -11.46 8.17
N TYR A 289 7.52 -10.63 7.62
CA TYR A 289 7.63 -9.17 7.75
C TYR A 289 7.28 -8.70 9.16
N SER A 290 6.31 -9.31 9.84
CA SER A 290 5.94 -8.97 11.21
C SER A 290 7.03 -9.27 12.24
N GLU A 291 7.92 -10.23 11.96
CA GLU A 291 9.07 -10.55 12.81
C GLU A 291 10.17 -9.47 12.80
N ILE A 292 10.15 -8.55 11.82
CA ILE A 292 11.13 -7.46 11.71
C ILE A 292 10.90 -6.41 12.81
N GLY A 293 9.64 -6.10 13.11
CA GLY A 293 9.26 -5.10 14.09
C GLY A 293 7.81 -4.68 13.98
N ASP A 294 7.48 -3.51 14.51
CA ASP A 294 6.13 -2.93 14.45
C ASP A 294 5.92 -2.28 13.06
N LEU A 295 5.74 -3.13 12.07
CA LEU A 295 5.47 -2.75 10.69
C LEU A 295 3.99 -2.93 10.34
N GLU A 296 3.44 -1.95 9.65
CA GLU A 296 2.11 -2.03 9.06
C GLU A 296 2.17 -2.82 7.74
N ILE A 297 1.23 -3.74 7.52
CA ILE A 297 1.07 -4.44 6.24
C ILE A 297 -0.22 -3.96 5.60
N GLN A 298 -0.14 -3.49 4.37
CA GLN A 298 -1.30 -3.09 3.58
C GLN A 298 -1.38 -3.92 2.30
N PHE A 299 -2.56 -4.46 2.01
CA PHE A 299 -2.88 -4.97 0.67
C PHE A 299 -3.26 -3.77 -0.19
N THR A 300 -2.42 -3.46 -1.18
CA THR A 300 -2.42 -2.13 -1.82
C THR A 300 -3.14 -2.09 -3.16
N GLU A 301 -3.20 -3.21 -3.89
CA GLU A 301 -3.64 -3.26 -5.28
C GLU A 301 -4.46 -4.52 -5.58
N VAL A 302 -5.13 -5.08 -4.56
CA VAL A 302 -5.80 -6.39 -4.63
C VAL A 302 -6.64 -6.53 -5.87
N ASP A 303 -6.23 -7.42 -6.75
CA ASP A 303 -7.02 -7.95 -7.84
C ASP A 303 -6.85 -9.47 -7.95
N MET A 304 -7.81 -10.14 -8.58
CA MET A 304 -7.75 -11.58 -8.77
C MET A 304 -8.11 -11.94 -10.20
N HIS A 305 -7.12 -12.52 -10.90
CA HIS A 305 -7.34 -13.00 -12.25
C HIS A 305 -8.24 -14.24 -12.25
N ASN A 306 -9.43 -14.10 -12.83
CA ASN A 306 -10.37 -15.18 -12.99
C ASN A 306 -10.18 -15.82 -14.37
N THR A 307 -9.82 -17.10 -14.41
CA THR A 307 -9.70 -17.90 -15.63
C THR A 307 -10.97 -18.67 -15.97
N ASP A 308 -12.01 -18.61 -15.11
CA ASP A 308 -13.29 -19.30 -15.24
C ASP A 308 -14.44 -18.29 -15.20
N ASP A 309 -14.86 -17.80 -16.37
CA ASP A 309 -15.96 -16.84 -16.52
C ASP A 309 -17.35 -17.42 -16.23
N SER A 310 -17.45 -18.68 -15.81
CA SER A 310 -18.70 -19.29 -15.42
C SER A 310 -19.26 -18.68 -14.11
N GLU A 311 -20.56 -18.81 -13.89
CA GLU A 311 -21.20 -18.39 -12.65
C GLU A 311 -20.60 -19.12 -11.41
N GLU A 312 -20.12 -20.35 -11.61
CA GLU A 312 -19.45 -21.12 -10.56
C GLU A 312 -18.04 -20.58 -10.29
N GLY A 313 -17.30 -20.17 -11.32
CA GLY A 313 -16.02 -19.49 -11.19
C GLY A 313 -16.15 -18.18 -10.42
N LEU A 314 -17.12 -17.35 -10.78
CA LEU A 314 -17.39 -16.08 -10.09
C LEU A 314 -17.77 -16.23 -8.60
N LYS A 315 -18.37 -17.36 -8.22
CA LYS A 315 -18.71 -17.65 -6.80
C LYS A 315 -17.49 -18.06 -5.97
N LYS A 316 -16.35 -18.37 -6.61
CA LYS A 316 -15.10 -18.73 -5.91
C LYS A 316 -14.22 -17.53 -5.62
N LEU A 317 -14.44 -16.41 -6.34
CA LEU A 317 -13.83 -15.12 -6.04
C LEU A 317 -14.36 -14.56 -4.72
#